data_f111f1890a28b5c82e36524bd35477ae
#
_entry.id   f111f1890a28b5c82e36524bd35477ae
#
_cell.length_a   1.000
_cell.length_b   1.000
_cell.length_c   1.000
_cell.angle_alpha   90.00
_cell.angle_beta   90.00
_cell.angle_gamma   90.00
#
_symmetry.space_group_name_H-M   'P 1'
#
loop_
_entity.id
_entity.type
_entity.pdbx_description
1 polymer ?
#
loop_
_entity_poly.entity_id
_entity_poly.type
_entity_poly.pdbx_seq_one_letter_code
_entity_poly.pdbx_strand_id
1 'polypeptide(L)'
;RDSVARMKLNEQFPQLEQKDVSQIVLPLLQHEGMEAPVAPGTNVLYHAACHCEWAGVPTLKGQAQLTGALEQLCKVKVSTIPGCCGESGMGAVTSPTIYNLLRARKKERLAQAFEPQPQTGACYAGPILVGCPSCKIGIARCLIQLKEKHPVLHVLEWLANQVDGE
;
A
#
# COMPACT_ATOMS: atom_id res chain seq x y z
N ARG A 1 13.02 9.61 7.01
CA ARG A 1 13.08 11.09 6.99
C ARG A 1 11.82 11.70 7.56
N ASP A 2 10.65 11.22 7.16
CA ASP A 2 9.37 11.78 7.61
C ASP A 2 9.10 11.56 9.10
N SER A 3 9.58 10.45 9.70
CA SER A 3 9.43 10.18 11.14
C SER A 3 10.12 11.25 11.99
N VAL A 4 11.36 11.62 11.65
CA VAL A 4 12.10 12.63 12.41
C VAL A 4 11.46 14.02 12.25
N ALA A 5 10.97 14.35 11.05
CA ALA A 5 10.25 15.60 10.82
C ALA A 5 8.93 15.63 11.62
N ARG A 6 8.18 14.52 11.65
CA ARG A 6 6.96 14.38 12.45
C ARG A 6 7.22 14.49 13.95
N MET A 7 8.26 13.83 14.46
CA MET A 7 8.63 13.95 15.87
C MET A 7 8.94 15.40 16.24
N LYS A 8 9.74 16.09 15.43
CA LYS A 8 10.07 17.50 15.64
C LYS A 8 8.85 18.42 15.54
N LEU A 9 7.94 18.15 14.60
CA LEU A 9 6.68 18.89 14.51
C LEU A 9 5.81 18.66 15.73
N ASN A 10 5.71 17.43 16.22
CA ASN A 10 4.95 17.12 17.46
C ASN A 10 5.56 17.78 18.70
N GLU A 11 6.90 17.88 18.76
CA GLU A 11 7.57 18.57 19.86
C GLU A 11 7.30 20.09 19.84
N GLN A 12 7.33 20.70 18.64
CA GLN A 12 7.13 22.13 18.48
C GLN A 12 5.66 22.56 18.49
N PHE A 13 4.80 21.69 17.94
CA PHE A 13 3.36 21.96 17.75
C PHE A 13 2.52 20.78 18.19
N PRO A 14 2.48 20.45 19.51
CA PRO A 14 1.76 19.28 20.02
C PRO A 14 0.25 19.33 19.78
N GLN A 15 -0.31 20.52 19.51
CA GLN A 15 -1.72 20.72 19.20
C GLN A 15 -2.08 20.36 17.75
N LEU A 16 -1.10 20.14 16.85
CA LEU A 16 -1.35 19.79 15.46
C LEU A 16 -1.56 18.29 15.31
N GLU A 17 -2.75 17.91 14.90
CA GLU A 17 -3.03 16.52 14.53
C GLU A 17 -2.40 16.20 13.17
N GLN A 18 -1.54 15.19 13.13
CA GLN A 18 -0.93 14.71 11.91
C GLN A 18 -1.67 13.49 11.39
N LYS A 19 -2.21 13.58 10.18
CA LYS A 19 -2.92 12.49 9.51
C LYS A 19 -2.23 12.11 8.19
N ASP A 20 -2.27 10.83 7.84
CA ASP A 20 -2.02 10.40 6.49
C ASP A 20 -3.17 10.86 5.59
N VAL A 21 -2.87 11.15 4.31
CA VAL A 21 -3.89 11.62 3.37
C VAL A 21 -5.04 10.62 3.22
N SER A 22 -4.76 9.33 3.26
CA SER A 22 -5.80 8.28 3.23
C SER A 22 -6.72 8.33 4.46
N GLN A 23 -6.21 8.72 5.62
CA GLN A 23 -7.02 8.91 6.85
C GLN A 23 -7.97 10.11 6.76
N ILE A 24 -7.76 11.00 5.82
CA ILE A 24 -8.65 12.14 5.55
C ILE A 24 -9.62 11.80 4.42
N VAL A 25 -9.10 11.28 3.31
CA VAL A 25 -9.89 11.07 2.08
C VAL A 25 -10.92 9.95 2.25
N LEU A 26 -10.55 8.80 2.84
CA LEU A 26 -11.46 7.66 2.95
C LEU A 26 -12.73 7.97 3.77
N PRO A 27 -12.66 8.60 4.97
CA PRO A 27 -13.86 9.00 5.69
C PRO A 27 -14.72 10.03 4.94
N LEU A 28 -14.10 10.95 4.19
CA LEU A 28 -14.84 11.92 3.37
C LEU A 28 -15.64 11.22 2.27
N LEU A 29 -15.02 10.30 1.53
CA LEU A 29 -15.71 9.53 0.49
C LEU A 29 -16.86 8.70 1.07
N GLN A 30 -16.68 8.10 2.24
CA GLN A 30 -17.73 7.36 2.94
C GLN A 30 -18.87 8.28 3.40
N HIS A 31 -18.55 9.48 3.89
CA HIS A 31 -19.56 10.47 4.34
C HIS A 31 -20.40 11.01 3.18
N GLU A 32 -19.79 11.27 2.05
CA GLU A 32 -20.47 11.74 0.83
C GLU A 32 -21.29 10.63 0.15
N GLY A 33 -21.28 9.41 0.68
CA GLY A 33 -21.98 8.28 0.09
C GLY A 33 -21.45 7.90 -1.30
N MET A 34 -20.22 8.27 -1.60
CA MET A 34 -19.59 7.92 -2.86
C MET A 34 -19.29 6.42 -2.88
N GLU A 35 -20.02 5.70 -3.70
CA GLU A 35 -19.67 4.33 -4.05
C GLU A 35 -18.66 4.37 -5.19
N ALA A 36 -17.52 3.71 -5.00
CA ALA A 36 -16.59 3.47 -6.09
C ALA A 36 -16.95 2.13 -6.72
N PRO A 37 -17.62 2.10 -7.88
CA PRO A 37 -18.15 0.88 -8.47
C PRO A 37 -17.03 0.04 -9.08
N VAL A 38 -16.45 -0.82 -8.27
CA VAL A 38 -15.54 -1.85 -8.75
C VAL A 38 -16.36 -3.10 -9.06
N ALA A 39 -15.95 -3.84 -10.09
CA ALA A 39 -16.64 -5.09 -10.45
C ALA A 39 -16.74 -6.02 -9.24
N PRO A 40 -17.93 -6.57 -8.91
CA PRO A 40 -18.13 -7.44 -7.77
C PRO A 40 -17.13 -8.61 -7.78
N GLY A 41 -16.53 -8.89 -6.62
CA GLY A 41 -15.54 -9.96 -6.49
C GLY A 41 -14.12 -9.60 -6.91
N THR A 42 -13.86 -8.35 -7.29
CA THR A 42 -12.50 -7.88 -7.57
C THR A 42 -11.63 -8.08 -6.32
N ASN A 43 -10.50 -8.75 -6.52
CA ASN A 43 -9.47 -8.90 -5.49
C ASN A 43 -8.33 -7.92 -5.78
N VAL A 44 -7.87 -7.19 -4.77
CA VAL A 44 -6.73 -6.29 -4.88
C VAL A 44 -5.67 -6.65 -3.85
N LEU A 45 -4.41 -6.52 -4.22
CA LEU A 45 -3.28 -6.66 -3.31
C LEU A 45 -2.91 -5.28 -2.76
N TYR A 46 -2.71 -5.19 -1.45
CA TYR A 46 -2.26 -3.96 -0.80
C TYR A 46 -0.92 -4.16 -0.09
N HIS A 47 0.01 -3.25 -0.35
CA HIS A 47 1.27 -3.16 0.37
C HIS A 47 1.25 -1.96 1.32
N ALA A 48 1.20 -2.24 2.63
CA ALA A 48 1.25 -1.20 3.65
C ALA A 48 2.64 -0.53 3.69
N ALA A 49 2.65 0.79 3.66
CA ALA A 49 3.86 1.56 3.87
C ALA A 49 4.34 1.42 5.33
N CYS A 50 5.65 1.30 5.53
CA CYS A 50 6.25 1.27 6.87
C CYS A 50 6.03 2.58 7.66
N HIS A 51 5.59 3.64 6.98
CA HIS A 51 5.27 4.94 7.56
C HIS A 51 3.97 4.99 8.37
N CYS A 52 3.12 3.95 8.28
CA CYS A 52 1.89 3.89 9.10
C CYS A 52 2.18 3.98 10.60
N GLU A 53 3.33 3.46 11.06
CA GLU A 53 3.76 3.59 12.46
C GLU A 53 3.98 5.04 12.88
N TRP A 54 4.45 5.88 11.96
CA TRP A 54 4.82 7.26 12.25
C TRP A 54 3.63 8.21 12.36
N ALA A 55 2.46 7.77 11.98
CA ALA A 55 1.21 8.49 12.19
C ALA A 55 0.61 8.25 13.59
N GLY A 56 1.37 7.65 14.52
CA GLY A 56 0.88 7.29 15.84
C GLY A 56 -0.01 6.04 15.88
N VAL A 57 -0.10 5.35 14.75
CA VAL A 57 -0.86 4.11 14.62
C VAL A 57 0.11 2.96 14.31
N PRO A 58 0.11 1.86 15.07
CA PRO A 58 0.92 0.70 14.75
C PRO A 58 0.63 0.20 13.33
N THR A 59 1.68 -0.17 12.57
CA THR A 59 1.58 -0.54 11.14
C THR A 59 0.47 -1.55 10.86
N LEU A 60 0.35 -2.60 11.68
CA LEU A 60 -0.70 -3.62 11.48
C LEU A 60 -2.11 -3.05 11.68
N LYS A 61 -2.28 -2.17 12.68
CA LYS A 61 -3.57 -1.53 12.95
C LYS A 61 -3.92 -0.53 11.83
N GLY A 62 -2.99 0.30 11.41
CA GLY A 62 -3.17 1.24 10.30
C GLY A 62 -3.47 0.53 8.97
N GLN A 63 -2.78 -0.57 8.71
CA GLN A 63 -3.04 -1.42 7.57
C GLN A 63 -4.48 -1.98 7.60
N ALA A 64 -4.91 -2.54 8.73
CA ALA A 64 -6.26 -3.10 8.88
C ALA A 64 -7.35 -2.04 8.72
N GLN A 65 -7.14 -0.84 9.26
CA GLN A 65 -8.06 0.28 9.08
C GLN A 65 -8.21 0.68 7.62
N LEU A 66 -7.08 0.82 6.90
CA LEU A 66 -7.10 1.18 5.48
C LEU A 66 -7.75 0.11 4.62
N THR A 67 -7.36 -1.16 4.79
CA THR A 67 -7.93 -2.26 4.00
C THR A 67 -9.42 -2.43 4.26
N GLY A 68 -9.86 -2.34 5.52
CA GLY A 68 -11.28 -2.40 5.88
C GLY A 68 -12.09 -1.25 5.28
N ALA A 69 -11.53 -0.03 5.26
CA ALA A 69 -12.19 1.10 4.61
C ALA A 69 -12.31 0.92 3.08
N LEU A 70 -11.27 0.38 2.43
CA LEU A 70 -11.31 0.06 0.99
C LEU A 70 -12.33 -1.04 0.69
N GLU A 71 -12.39 -2.10 1.49
CA GLU A 71 -13.37 -3.17 1.34
C GLU A 71 -14.80 -2.67 1.47
N GLN A 72 -15.06 -1.77 2.42
CA GLN A 72 -16.38 -1.17 2.62
C GLN A 72 -16.75 -0.22 1.48
N LEU A 73 -15.84 0.66 1.08
CA LEU A 73 -16.10 1.70 0.08
C LEU A 73 -16.25 1.10 -1.33
N CYS A 74 -15.35 0.20 -1.70
CA CYS A 74 -15.23 -0.29 -3.08
C CYS A 74 -15.85 -1.68 -3.28
N LYS A 75 -16.34 -2.34 -2.22
CA LYS A 75 -16.88 -3.72 -2.26
C LYS A 75 -15.89 -4.74 -2.84
N VAL A 76 -14.61 -4.52 -2.64
CA VAL A 76 -13.51 -5.39 -3.08
C VAL A 76 -13.00 -6.24 -1.94
N LYS A 77 -12.31 -7.32 -2.25
CA LYS A 77 -11.53 -8.08 -1.27
C LYS A 77 -10.09 -7.58 -1.30
N VAL A 78 -9.54 -7.19 -0.15
CA VAL A 78 -8.16 -6.70 -0.05
C VAL A 78 -7.28 -7.73 0.64
N SER A 79 -6.27 -8.22 -0.09
CA SER A 79 -5.23 -9.10 0.45
C SER A 79 -3.93 -8.32 0.66
N THR A 80 -3.25 -8.53 1.77
CA THR A 80 -2.08 -7.73 2.13
C THR A 80 -0.75 -8.43 1.79
N ILE A 81 0.21 -7.65 1.28
CA ILE A 81 1.58 -8.10 1.05
C ILE A 81 2.48 -7.58 2.17
N PRO A 82 2.93 -8.43 3.10
CA PRO A 82 3.68 -8.00 4.28
C PRO A 82 5.12 -7.58 3.96
N GLY A 83 5.73 -6.85 4.86
CA GLY A 83 7.16 -6.51 4.89
C GLY A 83 7.55 -5.32 4.01
N CYS A 84 8.76 -4.81 4.21
CA CYS A 84 9.29 -3.64 3.53
C CYS A 84 9.34 -3.82 2.01
N CYS A 85 9.10 -2.74 1.24
CA CYS A 85 9.25 -2.71 -0.21
C CYS A 85 10.71 -2.78 -0.69
N GLY A 86 11.66 -2.59 0.22
CA GLY A 86 13.09 -2.55 -0.10
C GLY A 86 13.54 -1.25 -0.79
N GLU A 87 12.72 -0.20 -0.82
CA GLU A 87 13.10 1.10 -1.39
C GLU A 87 13.33 2.11 -0.27
N SER A 88 14.53 2.15 0.26
CA SER A 88 14.90 3.00 1.40
C SER A 88 15.69 4.27 1.01
N GLY A 89 15.48 4.77 -0.21
CA GLY A 89 16.23 5.93 -0.72
C GLY A 89 17.73 5.64 -0.81
N MET A 90 18.50 6.11 0.16
CA MET A 90 19.97 5.90 0.20
C MET A 90 20.41 4.48 0.59
N GLY A 91 19.50 3.59 0.97
CA GLY A 91 19.84 2.24 1.45
C GLY A 91 20.63 1.39 0.45
N ALA A 92 20.39 1.57 -0.84
CA ALA A 92 21.13 0.91 -1.90
C ALA A 92 22.64 1.26 -1.89
N VAL A 93 22.98 2.47 -1.44
CA VAL A 93 24.36 2.98 -1.39
C VAL A 93 24.98 2.75 -0.01
N THR A 94 24.22 3.04 1.06
CA THR A 94 24.76 2.99 2.43
C THR A 94 24.80 1.58 3.02
N SER A 95 23.92 0.69 2.57
CA SER A 95 23.79 -0.68 3.10
C SER A 95 23.32 -1.66 2.01
N PRO A 96 24.10 -1.87 0.95
CA PRO A 96 23.67 -2.64 -0.23
C PRO A 96 23.28 -4.08 0.11
N THR A 97 23.93 -4.72 1.06
CA THR A 97 23.62 -6.08 1.49
C THR A 97 22.22 -6.17 2.12
N ILE A 98 21.89 -5.25 3.04
CA ILE A 98 20.56 -5.20 3.68
C ILE A 98 19.49 -4.85 2.65
N TYR A 99 19.77 -3.88 1.79
CA TYR A 99 18.88 -3.49 0.71
C TYR A 99 18.52 -4.65 -0.21
N ASN A 100 19.53 -5.40 -0.68
CA ASN A 100 19.34 -6.56 -1.55
C ASN A 100 18.57 -7.69 -0.86
N LEU A 101 18.82 -7.92 0.43
CA LEU A 101 18.11 -8.92 1.23
C LEU A 101 16.61 -8.55 1.38
N LEU A 102 16.30 -7.30 1.68
CA LEU A 102 14.91 -6.83 1.77
C LEU A 102 14.17 -6.98 0.44
N ARG A 103 14.83 -6.66 -0.67
CA ARG A 103 14.26 -6.84 -2.02
C ARG A 103 14.05 -8.30 -2.38
N ALA A 104 15.00 -9.17 -2.06
CA ALA A 104 14.85 -10.61 -2.27
C ALA A 104 13.62 -11.15 -1.54
N ARG A 105 13.48 -10.83 -0.25
CA ARG A 105 12.31 -11.20 0.56
C ARG A 105 11.00 -10.64 0.01
N LYS A 106 11.00 -9.41 -0.50
CA LYS A 106 9.80 -8.83 -1.11
C LYS A 106 9.42 -9.56 -2.40
N LYS A 107 10.38 -9.92 -3.24
CA LYS A 107 10.12 -10.71 -4.46
C LYS A 107 9.51 -12.08 -4.14
N GLU A 108 10.04 -12.79 -3.15
CA GLU A 108 9.46 -14.06 -2.70
C GLU A 108 7.99 -13.91 -2.30
N ARG A 109 7.67 -12.89 -1.51
CA ARG A 109 6.29 -12.62 -1.07
C ARG A 109 5.35 -12.21 -2.20
N LEU A 110 5.86 -11.47 -3.18
CA LEU A 110 5.09 -11.13 -4.38
C LEU A 110 4.85 -12.40 -5.22
N ALA A 111 5.86 -13.21 -5.45
CA ALA A 111 5.72 -14.47 -6.18
C ALA A 111 4.67 -15.38 -5.50
N GLN A 112 4.73 -15.54 -4.19
CA GLN A 112 3.72 -16.29 -3.42
C GLN A 112 2.30 -15.72 -3.56
N ALA A 113 2.16 -14.39 -3.61
CA ALA A 113 0.86 -13.74 -3.78
C ALA A 113 0.27 -13.95 -5.19
N PHE A 114 1.09 -14.27 -6.19
CA PHE A 114 0.68 -14.55 -7.56
C PHE A 114 0.45 -16.04 -7.85
N GLU A 115 0.84 -16.93 -6.92
CA GLU A 115 0.56 -18.35 -7.05
C GLU A 115 -0.94 -18.62 -7.22
N PRO A 116 -1.31 -19.64 -8.00
CA PRO A 116 -2.71 -20.02 -8.18
C PRO A 116 -3.38 -20.27 -6.83
N GLN A 117 -4.56 -19.68 -6.63
CA GLN A 117 -5.33 -19.89 -5.41
C GLN A 117 -5.77 -21.36 -5.29
N PRO A 118 -5.55 -22.04 -4.16
CA PRO A 118 -5.85 -23.46 -4.02
C PRO A 118 -7.31 -23.84 -4.30
N GLN A 119 -8.25 -22.89 -4.06
CA GLN A 119 -9.67 -23.12 -4.21
C GLN A 119 -10.19 -22.88 -5.64
N THR A 120 -9.58 -22.00 -6.39
CA THR A 120 -10.07 -21.58 -7.72
C THR A 120 -9.11 -21.90 -8.86
N GLY A 121 -7.84 -22.20 -8.57
CA GLY A 121 -6.78 -22.35 -9.56
C GLY A 121 -6.42 -21.07 -10.30
N ALA A 122 -7.06 -19.93 -9.98
CA ALA A 122 -6.86 -18.67 -10.65
C ALA A 122 -5.60 -17.96 -10.11
N CYS A 123 -4.77 -17.47 -11.02
CA CYS A 123 -3.67 -16.58 -10.71
C CYS A 123 -4.19 -15.16 -10.43
N TYR A 124 -3.46 -14.42 -9.60
CA TYR A 124 -3.77 -13.01 -9.38
C TYR A 124 -3.57 -12.19 -10.67
N ALA A 125 -4.54 -11.37 -11.03
CA ALA A 125 -4.50 -10.52 -12.23
C ALA A 125 -4.79 -9.03 -11.94
N GLY A 126 -5.04 -8.68 -10.67
CA GLY A 126 -5.43 -7.32 -10.27
C GLY A 126 -4.25 -6.35 -10.07
N PRO A 127 -4.55 -5.11 -9.67
CA PRO A 127 -3.56 -4.10 -9.34
C PRO A 127 -2.94 -4.34 -7.96
N ILE A 128 -1.71 -3.85 -7.77
CA ILE A 128 -1.07 -3.78 -6.45
C ILE A 128 -1.17 -2.36 -5.95
N LEU A 129 -1.89 -2.16 -4.86
CA LEU A 129 -2.07 -0.87 -4.24
C LEU A 129 -0.97 -0.60 -3.21
N VAL A 130 -0.51 0.64 -3.16
CA VAL A 130 0.52 1.10 -2.22
C VAL A 130 0.10 2.41 -1.57
N GLY A 131 0.50 2.63 -0.33
CA GLY A 131 0.26 3.87 0.42
C GLY A 131 1.43 4.87 0.39
N CYS A 132 2.46 4.63 -0.43
CA CYS A 132 3.66 5.47 -0.44
C CYS A 132 4.32 5.47 -1.83
N PRO A 133 4.74 6.64 -2.36
CA PRO A 133 5.41 6.73 -3.67
C PRO A 133 6.69 5.91 -3.77
N SER A 134 7.51 5.86 -2.73
CA SER A 134 8.71 5.01 -2.71
C SER A 134 8.36 3.53 -2.79
N CYS A 135 7.26 3.11 -2.16
CA CYS A 135 6.78 1.74 -2.27
C CYS A 135 6.31 1.42 -3.70
N LYS A 136 5.69 2.38 -4.40
CA LYS A 136 5.33 2.22 -5.83
C LYS A 136 6.56 1.86 -6.67
N ILE A 137 7.66 2.60 -6.48
CA ILE A 137 8.94 2.34 -7.17
C ILE A 137 9.52 0.97 -6.77
N GLY A 138 9.58 0.67 -5.47
CA GLY A 138 10.17 -0.57 -4.96
C GLY A 138 9.42 -1.81 -5.44
N ILE A 139 8.10 -1.81 -5.40
CA ILE A 139 7.26 -2.90 -5.89
C ILE A 139 7.40 -3.05 -7.41
N ALA A 140 7.31 -1.95 -8.19
CA ALA A 140 7.47 -1.99 -9.64
C ALA A 140 8.83 -2.61 -10.07
N ARG A 141 9.91 -2.26 -9.37
CA ARG A 141 11.24 -2.86 -9.61
C ARG A 141 11.27 -4.37 -9.29
N CYS A 142 10.56 -4.81 -8.26
CA CYS A 142 10.44 -6.24 -7.97
C CYS A 142 9.68 -6.98 -9.08
N LEU A 143 8.57 -6.39 -9.57
CA LEU A 143 7.78 -6.98 -10.68
C LEU A 143 8.58 -7.12 -11.96
N ILE A 144 9.38 -6.11 -12.33
CA ILE A 144 10.29 -6.20 -13.49
C ILE A 144 11.22 -7.41 -13.35
N GLN A 145 11.78 -7.63 -12.16
CA GLN A 145 12.69 -8.77 -11.91
C GLN A 145 11.97 -10.12 -11.91
N LEU A 146 10.68 -10.15 -11.54
CA LEU A 146 9.82 -11.33 -11.60
C LEU A 146 9.22 -11.56 -12.98
N LYS A 147 9.38 -10.61 -13.90
CA LYS A 147 8.75 -10.57 -15.24
C LYS A 147 7.22 -10.55 -15.17
N GLU A 148 6.67 -9.96 -14.11
CA GLU A 148 5.24 -9.80 -13.89
C GLU A 148 4.77 -8.42 -14.35
N LYS A 149 3.51 -8.34 -14.83
CA LYS A 149 2.92 -7.14 -15.42
C LYS A 149 1.65 -6.71 -14.67
N HIS A 150 1.78 -6.49 -13.35
CA HIS A 150 0.68 -5.95 -12.56
C HIS A 150 0.79 -4.42 -12.46
N PRO A 151 -0.30 -3.66 -12.62
CA PRO A 151 -0.31 -2.23 -12.32
C PRO A 151 0.03 -1.99 -10.85
N VAL A 152 0.96 -1.06 -10.59
CA VAL A 152 1.27 -0.61 -9.22
C VAL A 152 0.75 0.82 -9.07
N LEU A 153 -0.31 0.98 -8.29
CA LEU A 153 -1.02 2.25 -8.15
C LEU A 153 -0.95 2.73 -6.69
N HIS A 154 -0.84 4.04 -6.52
CA HIS A 154 -1.12 4.61 -5.20
C HIS A 154 -2.60 4.43 -4.88
N VAL A 155 -2.95 4.15 -3.63
CA VAL A 155 -4.34 3.90 -3.23
C VAL A 155 -5.29 5.03 -3.64
N LEU A 156 -4.84 6.29 -3.55
CA LEU A 156 -5.66 7.44 -3.94
C LEU A 156 -5.79 7.58 -5.47
N GLU A 157 -4.74 7.25 -6.22
CA GLU A 157 -4.77 7.18 -7.69
C GLU A 157 -5.78 6.12 -8.16
N TRP A 158 -5.74 4.94 -7.53
CA TRP A 158 -6.70 3.89 -7.84
C TRP A 158 -8.13 4.29 -7.49
N LEU A 159 -8.37 4.92 -6.33
CA LEU A 159 -9.69 5.42 -5.94
C LEU A 159 -10.21 6.49 -6.90
N ALA A 160 -9.38 7.43 -7.31
CA ALA A 160 -9.77 8.45 -8.29
C ALA A 160 -10.27 7.81 -9.59
N ASN A 161 -9.53 6.84 -10.13
CA ASN A 161 -9.92 6.11 -11.34
C ASN A 161 -11.26 5.37 -11.17
N GLN A 162 -11.60 4.89 -9.95
CA GLN A 162 -12.88 4.24 -9.72
C GLN A 162 -14.05 5.24 -9.65
N VAL A 163 -13.81 6.44 -9.13
CA VAL A 163 -14.83 7.50 -9.02
C VAL A 163 -15.11 8.12 -10.38
N ASP A 164 -14.07 8.34 -11.19
CA ASP A 164 -14.17 8.97 -12.52
C ASP A 164 -14.70 8.00 -13.59
N GLY A 165 -14.82 6.72 -13.29
CA GLY A 165 -15.38 5.71 -14.18
C GLY A 165 -14.47 5.34 -15.36
N GLU A 166 -13.15 5.58 -15.24
CA GLU A 166 -12.13 5.20 -16.22
C GLU A 166 -11.56 3.79 -16.01
#